data_f0f4f6db49f9ba1022a8b11a566248ec
#
_entry.id   f0f4f6db49f9ba1022a8b11a566248ec
#
_cell.length_a   1.000
_cell.length_b   1.000
_cell.length_c   1.000
_cell.angle_alpha   90.00
_cell.angle_beta   90.00
_cell.angle_gamma   90.00
#
_symmetry.space_group_name_H-M   'P 1'
#
loop_
_entity.id
_entity.type
_entity.pdbx_description
1 polymer ?
#
loop_
_entity_poly.entity_id
_entity_poly.type
_entity_poly.pdbx_seq_one_letter_code
_entity_poly.pdbx_strand_id
1 'polypeptide(L)'
;MLTIREYKQATTLEEAWQLNQKRPNRLLGGMLWMRLSKSNVQTAIDLSALGLDTIEETETEFRIGAMVSLRQLELHEGFTAYSEGANKEALRHIVGVQFRNLATGGGSVFGRFGFSDVLTLLLVMDSYVELYKGGIVPVADFVNMPYDRDILVRVIVKKTAAHYSYKSVRISKTDFPVLTCAAALTQEGVQAAVGARPAKAALVKDAEQLATLPMTAEKAQAFAEYAAGLLPTETNPRGSAAYRTHLIKVLTARCLTELGGKA
;
A
#
# COMPACT_ATOMS: atom_id res chain seq x y z
N MET A 1 9.95 -13.29 -23.43
CA MET A 1 8.52 -13.60 -23.29
C MET A 1 8.35 -14.47 -22.06
N LEU A 2 7.32 -14.25 -21.25
CA LEU A 2 6.96 -15.13 -20.14
C LEU A 2 6.60 -16.52 -20.70
N THR A 3 7.16 -17.55 -20.09
CA THR A 3 6.84 -18.95 -20.43
C THR A 3 6.36 -19.66 -19.18
N ILE A 4 5.17 -20.24 -19.24
CA ILE A 4 4.58 -21.06 -18.17
C ILE A 4 4.48 -22.48 -18.71
N ARG A 5 5.07 -23.46 -18.00
CA ARG A 5 5.07 -24.88 -18.43
C ARG A 5 3.85 -25.61 -17.91
N GLU A 6 3.41 -25.27 -16.72
CA GLU A 6 2.27 -25.90 -16.04
C GLU A 6 1.42 -24.85 -15.34
N TYR A 7 0.11 -25.05 -15.38
CA TYR A 7 -0.86 -24.28 -14.60
C TYR A 7 -1.52 -25.19 -13.58
N LYS A 8 -1.60 -24.70 -12.34
CA LYS A 8 -2.23 -25.42 -11.24
C LYS A 8 -3.13 -24.48 -10.44
N GLN A 9 -4.42 -24.71 -10.47
CA GLN A 9 -5.36 -24.08 -9.54
C GLN A 9 -5.29 -24.82 -8.21
N ALA A 10 -4.85 -24.14 -7.16
CA ALA A 10 -4.77 -24.71 -5.83
C ALA A 10 -6.15 -24.77 -5.18
N THR A 11 -6.42 -25.87 -4.50
CA THR A 11 -7.68 -26.12 -3.80
C THR A 11 -7.59 -25.81 -2.30
N THR A 12 -6.37 -25.71 -1.77
CA THR A 12 -6.10 -25.34 -0.38
C THR A 12 -4.88 -24.43 -0.27
N LEU A 13 -4.81 -23.65 0.81
CA LEU A 13 -3.63 -22.80 1.11
C LEU A 13 -2.39 -23.66 1.34
N GLU A 14 -2.53 -24.85 1.95
CA GLU A 14 -1.41 -25.78 2.16
C GLU A 14 -0.83 -26.27 0.82
N GLU A 15 -1.69 -26.69 -0.11
CA GLU A 15 -1.25 -27.07 -1.47
C GLU A 15 -0.52 -25.92 -2.17
N ALA A 16 -1.10 -24.72 -2.15
CA ALA A 16 -0.49 -23.53 -2.74
C ALA A 16 0.88 -23.21 -2.11
N TRP A 17 0.97 -23.30 -0.80
CA TRP A 17 2.20 -23.04 -0.06
C TRP A 17 3.29 -24.07 -0.39
N GLN A 18 2.98 -25.37 -0.36
CA GLN A 18 3.91 -26.45 -0.70
C GLN A 18 4.45 -26.29 -2.14
N LEU A 19 3.57 -26.00 -3.08
CA LEU A 19 3.97 -25.73 -4.47
C LEU A 19 4.87 -24.50 -4.57
N ASN A 20 4.57 -23.44 -3.80
CA ASN A 20 5.33 -22.21 -3.83
C ASN A 20 6.74 -22.36 -3.23
N GLN A 21 7.03 -23.37 -2.40
CA GLN A 21 8.39 -23.60 -1.88
C GLN A 21 9.38 -23.95 -2.98
N LYS A 22 8.93 -24.49 -4.11
CA LYS A 22 9.77 -24.80 -5.28
C LYS A 22 10.15 -23.49 -5.99
N ARG A 23 11.44 -23.20 -6.07
CA ARG A 23 11.98 -21.91 -6.57
C ARG A 23 11.49 -21.49 -7.97
N PRO A 24 11.29 -22.40 -8.95
CA PRO A 24 10.81 -22.03 -10.28
C PRO A 24 9.29 -21.80 -10.36
N ASN A 25 8.54 -22.08 -9.30
CA ASN A 25 7.09 -21.85 -9.25
C ASN A 25 6.76 -20.42 -8.84
N ARG A 26 5.58 -19.94 -9.26
CA ARG A 26 5.09 -18.59 -8.94
C ARG A 26 3.61 -18.61 -8.60
N LEU A 27 3.26 -17.89 -7.53
CA LEU A 27 1.88 -17.54 -7.24
C LEU A 27 1.37 -16.51 -8.26
N LEU A 28 0.13 -16.69 -8.69
CA LEU A 28 -0.56 -15.75 -9.57
C LEU A 28 -1.42 -14.80 -8.72
N GLY A 29 -1.18 -13.51 -8.88
CA GLY A 29 -2.15 -12.46 -8.59
C GLY A 29 -2.74 -11.97 -9.92
N GLY A 30 -2.86 -10.65 -10.12
CA GLY A 30 -3.36 -10.08 -11.37
C GLY A 30 -2.42 -10.24 -12.59
N MET A 31 -1.25 -10.82 -12.42
CA MET A 31 -0.22 -11.09 -13.45
C MET A 31 0.32 -9.87 -14.21
N LEU A 32 -0.04 -8.65 -13.83
CA LEU A 32 0.23 -7.42 -14.61
C LEU A 32 1.73 -7.16 -14.82
N TRP A 33 2.55 -7.46 -13.82
CA TRP A 33 4.01 -7.38 -13.93
C TRP A 33 4.63 -8.66 -14.49
N MET A 34 4.11 -9.82 -14.07
CA MET A 34 4.64 -11.10 -14.47
C MET A 34 4.58 -11.29 -16.00
N ARG A 35 3.47 -10.90 -16.63
CA ARG A 35 3.27 -11.03 -18.09
C ARG A 35 4.28 -10.22 -18.92
N LEU A 36 4.85 -9.15 -18.34
CA LEU A 36 5.88 -8.33 -19.00
C LEU A 36 7.30 -8.87 -18.80
N SER A 37 7.45 -9.88 -17.96
CA SER A 37 8.75 -10.48 -17.66
C SER A 37 9.23 -11.45 -18.77
N LYS A 38 10.52 -11.78 -18.72
CA LYS A 38 11.11 -12.85 -19.52
C LYS A 38 11.33 -14.13 -18.70
N SER A 39 10.52 -14.32 -17.65
CA SER A 39 10.67 -15.41 -16.70
C SER A 39 10.22 -16.75 -17.30
N ASN A 40 10.93 -17.82 -16.93
CA ASN A 40 10.47 -19.19 -17.13
C ASN A 40 9.87 -19.69 -15.81
N VAL A 41 8.57 -19.93 -15.81
CA VAL A 41 7.81 -20.41 -14.65
C VAL A 41 7.52 -21.89 -14.87
N GLN A 42 7.91 -22.75 -13.91
CA GLN A 42 7.61 -24.18 -13.99
C GLN A 42 6.13 -24.42 -13.75
N THR A 43 5.62 -23.99 -12.59
CA THR A 43 4.20 -24.07 -12.26
C THR A 43 3.69 -22.71 -11.87
N ALA A 44 2.67 -22.23 -12.58
CA ALA A 44 1.89 -21.07 -12.21
C ALA A 44 0.77 -21.51 -11.26
N ILE A 45 0.80 -21.01 -10.02
CA ILE A 45 -0.10 -21.42 -8.94
C ILE A 45 -1.22 -20.39 -8.84
N ASP A 46 -2.43 -20.78 -9.17
CA ASP A 46 -3.60 -19.92 -9.11
C ASP A 46 -4.33 -20.08 -7.77
N LEU A 47 -4.62 -18.96 -7.14
CA LEU A 47 -5.29 -18.87 -5.83
C LEU A 47 -6.80 -18.57 -5.95
N SER A 48 -7.35 -18.48 -7.16
CA SER A 48 -8.73 -18.01 -7.41
C SER A 48 -9.81 -18.90 -6.79
N ALA A 49 -9.52 -20.19 -6.54
CA ALA A 49 -10.46 -21.11 -5.89
C ALA A 49 -10.45 -21.03 -4.35
N LEU A 50 -9.62 -20.18 -3.75
CA LEU A 50 -9.43 -20.14 -2.28
C LEU A 50 -10.31 -19.11 -1.57
N GLY A 51 -11.22 -18.41 -2.28
CA GLY A 51 -12.10 -17.41 -1.68
C GLY A 51 -11.37 -16.18 -1.13
N LEU A 52 -10.20 -15.85 -1.68
CA LEU A 52 -9.38 -14.71 -1.24
C LEU A 52 -9.72 -13.39 -1.96
N ASP A 53 -10.82 -13.33 -2.69
CA ASP A 53 -11.27 -12.19 -3.49
C ASP A 53 -12.43 -11.42 -2.84
N THR A 54 -12.63 -11.61 -1.54
CA THR A 54 -13.68 -10.96 -0.74
C THR A 54 -13.14 -9.93 0.23
N ILE A 55 -13.96 -8.92 0.52
CA ILE A 55 -13.74 -7.96 1.62
C ILE A 55 -14.80 -8.24 2.68
N GLU A 56 -14.38 -8.68 3.84
CA GLU A 56 -15.23 -8.84 5.01
C GLU A 56 -15.13 -7.57 5.85
N GLU A 57 -16.27 -6.95 6.14
CA GLU A 57 -16.35 -5.80 7.03
C GLU A 57 -17.08 -6.19 8.31
N THR A 58 -16.43 -5.96 9.44
CA THR A 58 -17.02 -6.12 10.77
C THR A 58 -17.14 -4.76 11.46
N GLU A 59 -17.65 -4.75 12.68
CA GLU A 59 -17.67 -3.53 13.51
C GLU A 59 -16.25 -3.03 13.83
N THR A 60 -15.27 -3.92 13.93
CA THR A 60 -13.92 -3.60 14.42
C THR A 60 -12.84 -3.62 13.34
N GLU A 61 -13.07 -4.25 12.19
CA GLU A 61 -12.02 -4.37 11.17
C GLU A 61 -12.57 -4.67 9.77
N PHE A 62 -11.71 -4.39 8.77
CA PHE A 62 -11.83 -4.89 7.41
C PHE A 62 -10.82 -6.03 7.22
N ARG A 63 -11.28 -7.15 6.65
CA ARG A 63 -10.44 -8.26 6.20
C ARG A 63 -10.46 -8.33 4.69
N ILE A 64 -9.41 -7.88 4.06
CA ILE A 64 -9.28 -7.72 2.61
C ILE A 64 -8.47 -8.89 2.06
N GLY A 65 -9.11 -9.83 1.40
CA GLY A 65 -8.45 -10.99 0.80
C GLY A 65 -7.37 -10.59 -0.22
N ALA A 66 -6.31 -11.38 -0.32
CA ALA A 66 -5.15 -11.05 -1.16
C ALA A 66 -5.49 -10.95 -2.65
N MET A 67 -6.55 -11.63 -3.10
CA MET A 67 -7.02 -11.64 -4.49
C MET A 67 -8.08 -10.56 -4.77
N VAL A 68 -8.50 -9.77 -3.78
CA VAL A 68 -9.36 -8.59 -3.98
C VAL A 68 -8.68 -7.65 -4.98
N SER A 69 -9.41 -7.30 -6.03
CA SER A 69 -8.90 -6.37 -7.03
C SER A 69 -8.81 -4.94 -6.48
N LEU A 70 -7.87 -4.15 -7.00
CA LEU A 70 -7.79 -2.74 -6.61
C LEU A 70 -9.08 -1.98 -6.94
N ARG A 71 -9.83 -2.44 -7.96
CA ARG A 71 -11.13 -1.83 -8.31
C ARG A 71 -12.19 -2.12 -7.27
N GLN A 72 -12.30 -3.36 -6.76
CA GLN A 72 -13.20 -3.68 -5.66
C GLN A 72 -12.86 -2.84 -4.42
N LEU A 73 -11.58 -2.73 -4.06
CA LEU A 73 -11.14 -1.92 -2.94
C LEU A 73 -11.43 -0.42 -3.13
N GLU A 74 -11.25 0.11 -4.34
CA GLU A 74 -11.56 1.49 -4.71
C GLU A 74 -13.05 1.81 -4.53
N LEU A 75 -13.92 0.85 -4.84
CA LEU A 75 -15.38 1.02 -4.83
C LEU A 75 -16.05 0.62 -3.51
N HIS A 76 -15.33 0.00 -2.58
CA HIS A 76 -15.90 -0.47 -1.33
C HIS A 76 -16.37 0.70 -0.47
N GLU A 77 -17.69 0.81 -0.28
CA GLU A 77 -18.32 1.97 0.37
C GLU A 77 -17.88 2.12 1.83
N GLY A 78 -17.91 1.02 2.61
CA GLY A 78 -17.51 1.05 4.01
C GLY A 78 -16.05 1.46 4.19
N PHE A 79 -15.13 0.92 3.36
CA PHE A 79 -13.72 1.32 3.42
C PHE A 79 -13.48 2.77 2.97
N THR A 80 -14.30 3.24 2.01
CA THR A 80 -14.28 4.65 1.59
C THR A 80 -14.76 5.58 2.69
N ALA A 81 -15.84 5.22 3.37
CA ALA A 81 -16.37 6.00 4.50
C ALA A 81 -15.37 6.02 5.65
N TYR A 82 -14.81 4.87 6.02
CA TYR A 82 -13.80 4.75 7.09
C TYR A 82 -12.54 5.56 6.79
N SER A 83 -12.03 5.50 5.57
CA SER A 83 -10.82 6.22 5.16
C SER A 83 -11.08 7.67 4.72
N GLU A 84 -12.34 8.15 4.83
CA GLU A 84 -12.77 9.48 4.40
C GLU A 84 -12.39 9.80 2.95
N GLY A 85 -12.43 8.78 2.09
CA GLY A 85 -12.09 8.86 0.67
C GLY A 85 -10.61 8.74 0.35
N ALA A 86 -9.71 8.62 1.33
CA ALA A 86 -8.27 8.47 1.08
C ALA A 86 -7.95 7.23 0.24
N ASN A 87 -8.72 6.13 0.38
CA ASN A 87 -8.58 4.95 -0.46
C ASN A 87 -8.85 5.26 -1.95
N LYS A 88 -9.88 6.04 -2.26
CA LYS A 88 -10.20 6.44 -3.63
C LYS A 88 -9.08 7.30 -4.22
N GLU A 89 -8.56 8.26 -3.43
CA GLU A 89 -7.44 9.10 -3.86
C GLU A 89 -6.17 8.27 -4.11
N ALA A 90 -5.88 7.28 -3.27
CA ALA A 90 -4.74 6.40 -3.46
C ALA A 90 -4.88 5.50 -4.69
N LEU A 91 -6.07 5.00 -4.99
CA LEU A 91 -6.28 3.96 -6.00
C LEU A 91 -6.63 4.49 -7.38
N ARG A 92 -7.44 5.57 -7.49
CA ARG A 92 -8.05 6.03 -8.75
C ARG A 92 -7.04 6.37 -9.86
N HIS A 93 -5.80 6.69 -9.50
CA HIS A 93 -4.74 7.06 -10.44
C HIS A 93 -3.77 5.91 -10.76
N ILE A 94 -3.99 4.72 -10.20
CA ILE A 94 -3.19 3.55 -10.55
C ILE A 94 -3.62 3.07 -11.93
N VAL A 95 -2.86 3.50 -12.93
CA VAL A 95 -3.08 3.23 -14.37
C VAL A 95 -4.54 3.54 -14.78
N GLY A 96 -5.30 2.55 -15.20
CA GLY A 96 -6.69 2.68 -15.63
C GLY A 96 -7.60 1.66 -14.94
N VAL A 97 -8.92 1.77 -15.19
CA VAL A 97 -9.92 0.85 -14.61
C VAL A 97 -9.62 -0.60 -14.98
N GLN A 98 -9.28 -0.87 -16.25
CA GLN A 98 -8.95 -2.23 -16.72
C GLN A 98 -7.77 -2.84 -15.96
N PHE A 99 -6.75 -2.01 -15.66
CA PHE A 99 -5.62 -2.44 -14.85
C PHE A 99 -6.06 -2.77 -13.41
N ARG A 100 -6.85 -1.89 -12.80
CA ARG A 100 -7.32 -2.08 -11.41
C ARG A 100 -8.32 -3.23 -11.26
N ASN A 101 -9.03 -3.61 -12.32
CA ASN A 101 -9.86 -4.82 -12.32
C ASN A 101 -9.05 -6.12 -12.18
N LEU A 102 -7.78 -6.10 -12.60
CA LEU A 102 -6.88 -7.26 -12.56
C LEU A 102 -5.85 -7.18 -11.44
N ALA A 103 -5.32 -5.97 -11.15
CA ALA A 103 -4.35 -5.77 -10.07
C ALA A 103 -4.98 -6.11 -8.72
N THR A 104 -4.29 -6.90 -7.90
CA THR A 104 -4.78 -7.33 -6.60
C THR A 104 -4.17 -6.53 -5.45
N GLY A 105 -4.93 -6.39 -4.37
CA GLY A 105 -4.46 -5.78 -3.13
C GLY A 105 -3.24 -6.52 -2.57
N GLY A 106 -3.32 -7.85 -2.50
CA GLY A 106 -2.21 -8.68 -2.04
C GLY A 106 -0.95 -8.51 -2.89
N GLY A 107 -1.08 -8.49 -4.22
CA GLY A 107 0.06 -8.26 -5.11
C GLY A 107 0.70 -6.89 -4.91
N SER A 108 -0.11 -5.85 -4.66
CA SER A 108 0.36 -4.48 -4.40
C SER A 108 1.09 -4.33 -3.06
N VAL A 109 0.70 -5.13 -2.05
CA VAL A 109 1.31 -5.13 -0.72
C VAL A 109 2.51 -6.07 -0.67
N PHE A 110 2.37 -7.32 -1.11
CA PHE A 110 3.45 -8.32 -1.06
C PHE A 110 4.65 -7.91 -1.94
N GLY A 111 4.40 -7.26 -3.07
CA GLY A 111 5.44 -6.76 -3.96
C GLY A 111 6.33 -5.69 -3.34
N ARG A 112 5.89 -4.99 -2.29
CA ARG A 112 6.62 -3.93 -1.56
C ARG A 112 7.32 -2.94 -2.48
N PHE A 113 6.69 -2.65 -3.63
CA PHE A 113 7.24 -1.70 -4.60
C PHE A 113 7.26 -0.30 -4.02
N GLY A 114 8.37 0.41 -4.22
CA GLY A 114 8.54 1.77 -3.71
C GLY A 114 7.47 2.76 -4.18
N PHE A 115 6.84 2.49 -5.33
CA PHE A 115 5.77 3.29 -5.92
C PHE A 115 4.35 2.83 -5.52
N SER A 116 4.19 1.91 -4.56
CA SER A 116 2.88 1.40 -4.18
C SER A 116 2.06 2.44 -3.42
N ASP A 117 1.04 2.96 -4.08
CA ASP A 117 0.04 3.86 -3.49
C ASP A 117 -0.71 3.15 -2.34
N VAL A 118 -1.07 1.87 -2.55
CA VAL A 118 -1.77 1.04 -1.56
C VAL A 118 -0.96 0.91 -0.28
N LEU A 119 0.33 0.58 -0.42
CA LEU A 119 1.22 0.40 0.73
C LEU A 119 1.44 1.70 1.49
N THR A 120 1.57 2.84 0.78
CA THR A 120 1.70 4.16 1.39
C THR A 120 0.48 4.49 2.25
N LEU A 121 -0.74 4.19 1.77
CA LEU A 121 -1.96 4.43 2.55
C LEU A 121 -2.05 3.49 3.76
N LEU A 122 -1.80 2.19 3.58
CA LEU A 122 -1.89 1.22 4.67
C LEU A 122 -0.91 1.50 5.81
N LEU A 123 0.26 2.08 5.52
CA LEU A 123 1.26 2.41 6.54
C LEU A 123 0.78 3.44 7.58
N VAL A 124 -0.19 4.29 7.23
CA VAL A 124 -0.78 5.25 8.19
C VAL A 124 -2.05 4.74 8.84
N MET A 125 -2.46 3.50 8.54
CA MET A 125 -3.61 2.83 9.15
C MET A 125 -3.13 1.81 10.17
N ASP A 126 -3.97 1.46 11.13
CA ASP A 126 -3.75 0.30 12.00
C ASP A 126 -3.96 -0.98 11.18
N SER A 127 -2.93 -1.37 10.45
CA SER A 127 -3.00 -2.39 9.41
C SER A 127 -1.99 -3.50 9.58
N TYR A 128 -2.39 -4.70 9.19
CA TYR A 128 -1.63 -5.93 9.31
C TYR A 128 -1.73 -6.75 8.03
N VAL A 129 -0.75 -7.58 7.78
CA VAL A 129 -0.83 -8.69 6.82
C VAL A 129 -1.00 -10.00 7.56
N GLU A 130 -1.85 -10.87 7.05
CA GLU A 130 -1.93 -12.25 7.48
C GLU A 130 -1.18 -13.12 6.47
N LEU A 131 -0.09 -13.72 6.93
CA LEU A 131 0.73 -14.66 6.18
C LEU A 131 0.32 -16.09 6.56
N TYR A 132 0.32 -17.01 5.61
CA TYR A 132 -0.17 -18.38 5.84
C TYR A 132 0.61 -19.13 6.94
N LYS A 133 1.93 -19.05 6.93
CA LYS A 133 2.79 -19.64 7.97
C LYS A 133 3.34 -18.59 8.95
N GLY A 134 3.55 -17.36 8.46
CA GLY A 134 4.13 -16.27 9.25
C GLY A 134 3.16 -15.60 10.22
N GLY A 135 1.84 -15.92 10.14
CA GLY A 135 0.84 -15.33 11.02
C GLY A 135 0.55 -13.85 10.71
N ILE A 136 0.07 -13.13 11.72
CA ILE A 136 -0.33 -11.72 11.60
C ILE A 136 0.86 -10.82 11.92
N VAL A 137 1.23 -9.95 10.98
CA VAL A 137 2.38 -9.04 11.09
C VAL A 137 1.92 -7.61 10.77
N PRO A 138 2.28 -6.58 11.57
CA PRO A 138 2.01 -5.18 11.22
C PRO A 138 2.59 -4.83 9.84
N VAL A 139 1.84 -4.06 9.04
CA VAL A 139 2.32 -3.65 7.70
C VAL A 139 3.63 -2.87 7.79
N ALA A 140 3.81 -2.06 8.84
CA ALA A 140 5.04 -1.30 9.08
C ALA A 140 6.28 -2.19 9.26
N ASP A 141 6.12 -3.37 9.88
CA ASP A 141 7.19 -4.35 10.03
C ASP A 141 7.36 -5.16 8.75
N PHE A 142 6.24 -5.62 8.17
CA PHE A 142 6.23 -6.41 6.93
C PHE A 142 6.96 -5.74 5.78
N VAL A 143 6.85 -4.42 5.63
CA VAL A 143 7.56 -3.66 4.60
C VAL A 143 9.08 -3.88 4.65
N ASN A 144 9.63 -4.06 5.84
CA ASN A 144 11.07 -4.21 6.09
C ASN A 144 11.54 -5.67 6.12
N MET A 145 10.62 -6.63 6.20
CA MET A 145 10.98 -8.06 6.18
C MET A 145 11.66 -8.47 4.88
N PRO A 146 12.57 -9.44 4.91
CA PRO A 146 13.10 -10.05 3.69
C PRO A 146 11.99 -10.73 2.89
N TYR A 147 12.17 -10.85 1.57
CA TYR A 147 11.27 -11.63 0.74
C TYR A 147 11.44 -13.13 1.06
N ASP A 148 10.33 -13.77 1.30
CA ASP A 148 10.23 -15.21 1.50
C ASP A 148 9.27 -15.86 0.48
N ARG A 149 8.88 -17.09 0.72
CA ARG A 149 7.96 -17.85 -0.13
C ARG A 149 6.66 -18.18 0.61
N ASP A 150 6.31 -17.39 1.60
CA ASP A 150 5.01 -17.50 2.24
C ASP A 150 3.88 -16.94 1.35
N ILE A 151 2.65 -17.13 1.74
CA ILE A 151 1.46 -16.65 1.04
C ILE A 151 0.83 -15.54 1.88
N LEU A 152 0.69 -14.36 1.31
CA LEU A 152 -0.17 -13.33 1.87
C LEU A 152 -1.62 -13.75 1.64
N VAL A 153 -2.34 -14.01 2.74
CA VAL A 153 -3.73 -14.47 2.72
C VAL A 153 -4.68 -13.28 2.66
N ARG A 154 -4.46 -12.28 3.51
CA ARG A 154 -5.27 -11.06 3.56
C ARG A 154 -4.52 -9.88 4.17
N VAL A 155 -5.04 -8.70 3.95
CA VAL A 155 -4.72 -7.48 4.68
C VAL A 155 -5.84 -7.22 5.68
N ILE A 156 -5.49 -6.92 6.93
CA ILE A 156 -6.42 -6.56 7.99
C ILE A 156 -6.23 -5.09 8.30
N VAL A 157 -7.31 -4.31 8.31
CA VAL A 157 -7.31 -2.91 8.75
C VAL A 157 -8.27 -2.79 9.93
N LYS A 158 -7.74 -2.50 11.10
CA LYS A 158 -8.56 -2.29 12.30
C LYS A 158 -9.21 -0.92 12.26
N LYS A 159 -10.49 -0.87 12.64
CA LYS A 159 -11.23 0.39 12.74
C LYS A 159 -10.87 1.09 14.05
N THR A 160 -10.05 2.12 13.94
CA THR A 160 -9.66 3.00 15.05
C THR A 160 -10.22 4.39 14.79
N ALA A 161 -10.41 5.19 15.85
CA ALA A 161 -10.78 6.58 15.70
C ALA A 161 -9.59 7.36 15.12
N ALA A 162 -9.67 7.66 13.84
CA ALA A 162 -8.61 8.38 13.10
C ALA A 162 -9.19 9.07 11.87
N HIS A 163 -8.53 10.14 11.43
CA HIS A 163 -8.79 10.80 10.15
C HIS A 163 -7.65 10.53 9.19
N TYR A 164 -7.96 10.40 7.90
CA TYR A 164 -6.98 10.05 6.88
C TYR A 164 -6.98 11.05 5.72
N SER A 165 -5.80 11.30 5.17
CA SER A 165 -5.61 12.06 3.93
C SER A 165 -4.54 11.40 3.07
N TYR A 166 -4.74 11.43 1.75
CA TYR A 166 -3.79 10.90 0.77
C TYR A 166 -3.59 11.88 -0.37
N LYS A 167 -2.34 12.08 -0.77
CA LYS A 167 -1.97 12.92 -1.91
C LYS A 167 -0.81 12.29 -2.69
N SER A 168 -0.79 12.52 -4.00
CA SER A 168 0.33 12.11 -4.84
C SER A 168 0.61 13.12 -5.93
N VAL A 169 1.86 13.17 -6.39
CA VAL A 169 2.26 13.93 -7.57
C VAL A 169 2.69 12.97 -8.66
N ARG A 170 2.15 13.16 -9.86
CA ARG A 170 2.44 12.39 -11.08
C ARG A 170 2.71 13.34 -12.22
N ILE A 171 3.55 12.93 -13.19
CA ILE A 171 3.78 13.72 -14.42
C ILE A 171 2.54 13.65 -15.31
N SER A 172 1.97 12.44 -15.45
CA SER A 172 0.69 12.20 -16.12
C SER A 172 -0.26 11.50 -15.16
N LYS A 173 -1.56 11.71 -15.33
CA LYS A 173 -2.61 11.26 -14.40
C LYS A 173 -2.54 9.78 -14.04
N THR A 174 -2.13 8.91 -14.95
CA THR A 174 -2.11 7.44 -14.78
C THR A 174 -0.70 6.86 -14.76
N ASP A 175 0.33 7.70 -14.73
CA ASP A 175 1.73 7.26 -14.62
C ASP A 175 2.09 6.85 -13.18
N PHE A 176 3.25 6.26 -13.00
CA PHE A 176 3.84 6.07 -11.68
C PHE A 176 4.00 7.39 -10.94
N PRO A 177 3.81 7.41 -9.63
CA PRO A 177 3.97 8.64 -8.86
C PRO A 177 5.43 9.09 -8.83
N VAL A 178 5.62 10.41 -8.86
CA VAL A 178 6.88 11.05 -8.49
C VAL A 178 7.09 10.95 -6.99
N LEU A 179 6.00 11.18 -6.22
CA LEU A 179 5.94 11.01 -4.78
C LEU A 179 4.51 10.67 -4.35
N THR A 180 4.36 9.82 -3.34
CA THR A 180 3.11 9.54 -2.64
C THR A 180 3.24 9.94 -1.19
N CYS A 181 2.16 10.47 -0.62
CA CYS A 181 2.09 10.85 0.78
C CYS A 181 0.70 10.49 1.33
N ALA A 182 0.69 9.76 2.42
CA ALA A 182 -0.50 9.57 3.26
C ALA A 182 -0.24 10.16 4.63
N ALA A 183 -1.27 10.67 5.29
CA ALA A 183 -1.18 11.11 6.68
C ALA A 183 -2.41 10.63 7.45
N ALA A 184 -2.22 10.41 8.74
CA ALA A 184 -3.30 10.12 9.67
C ALA A 184 -3.17 10.98 10.93
N LEU A 185 -4.33 11.40 11.43
CA LEU A 185 -4.49 11.96 12.76
C LEU A 185 -5.19 10.90 13.60
N THR A 186 -4.48 10.33 14.54
CA THR A 186 -4.93 9.22 15.41
C THR A 186 -5.03 9.71 16.87
N GLN A 187 -5.53 8.86 17.74
CA GLN A 187 -5.49 9.14 19.18
C GLN A 187 -4.06 9.22 19.75
N GLU A 188 -3.10 8.56 19.10
CA GLU A 188 -1.68 8.59 19.48
C GLU A 188 -0.94 9.83 18.92
N GLY A 189 -1.58 10.61 18.07
CA GLY A 189 -1.01 11.79 17.41
C GLY A 189 -0.96 11.67 15.88
N VAL A 190 -0.13 12.50 15.28
CA VAL A 190 0.03 12.59 13.82
C VAL A 190 1.07 11.59 13.33
N GLN A 191 0.79 11.00 12.18
CA GLN A 191 1.76 10.20 11.43
C GLN A 191 1.62 10.41 9.92
N ALA A 192 2.72 10.26 9.19
CA ALA A 192 2.73 10.32 7.74
C ALA A 192 3.59 9.22 7.13
N ALA A 193 3.15 8.68 6.00
CA ALA A 193 3.92 7.73 5.20
C ALA A 193 4.23 8.33 3.83
N VAL A 194 5.46 8.15 3.38
CA VAL A 194 5.92 8.67 2.09
C VAL A 194 6.50 7.55 1.24
N GLY A 195 5.99 7.40 0.03
CA GLY A 195 6.47 6.44 -0.97
C GLY A 195 6.99 7.11 -2.23
N ALA A 196 7.42 6.31 -3.19
CA ALA A 196 7.98 6.73 -4.50
C ALA A 196 9.20 7.66 -4.40
N ARG A 197 10.00 7.55 -3.37
CA ARG A 197 11.16 8.43 -3.09
C ARG A 197 12.57 8.03 -3.60
N PRO A 198 12.87 7.19 -4.54
CA PRO A 198 12.66 5.84 -5.06
C PRO A 198 13.09 4.70 -4.13
N ALA A 199 12.72 4.77 -2.90
CA ALA A 199 12.82 3.70 -1.92
C ALA A 199 11.41 3.22 -1.52
N LYS A 200 11.33 2.17 -0.72
CA LYS A 200 10.08 1.69 -0.12
C LYS A 200 9.38 2.81 0.64
N ALA A 201 8.05 2.77 0.67
CA ALA A 201 7.30 3.68 1.53
C ALA A 201 7.74 3.51 2.99
N ALA A 202 7.87 4.62 3.70
CA ALA A 202 8.28 4.64 5.09
C ALA A 202 7.37 5.54 5.90
N LEU A 203 7.11 5.11 7.13
CA LEU A 203 6.27 5.79 8.11
C LEU A 203 7.13 6.69 9.00
N VAL A 204 6.64 7.90 9.28
CA VAL A 204 7.17 8.84 10.27
C VAL A 204 6.05 9.15 11.25
N LYS A 205 6.30 8.95 12.54
CA LYS A 205 5.43 9.36 13.63
C LYS A 205 5.92 10.69 14.21
N ASP A 206 5.00 11.51 14.68
CA ASP A 206 5.28 12.80 15.33
C ASP A 206 5.80 12.60 16.76
N ALA A 207 7.04 12.10 16.90
CA ALA A 207 7.66 11.87 18.19
C ALA A 207 7.98 13.17 18.96
N GLU A 208 8.10 14.30 18.27
CA GLU A 208 8.42 15.60 18.86
C GLU A 208 7.17 16.45 19.14
N GLN A 209 5.98 15.93 18.88
CA GLN A 209 4.69 16.61 19.07
C GLN A 209 4.59 17.96 18.34
N LEU A 210 5.16 18.03 17.14
CA LEU A 210 5.17 19.25 16.30
C LEU A 210 3.81 19.60 15.72
N ALA A 211 2.98 18.58 15.47
CA ALA A 211 1.68 18.69 14.80
C ALA A 211 0.51 18.35 15.74
N THR A 212 0.40 19.09 16.83
CA THR A 212 -0.71 18.94 17.81
C THR A 212 -1.97 19.71 17.39
N LEU A 213 -3.14 19.30 17.91
CA LEU A 213 -4.40 20.06 17.71
C LEU A 213 -4.47 21.31 18.61
N PRO A 214 -5.15 22.37 18.17
CA PRO A 214 -5.64 22.57 16.81
C PRO A 214 -4.49 22.66 15.80
N MET A 215 -4.70 22.08 14.61
CA MET A 215 -3.70 22.09 13.54
C MET A 215 -3.61 23.48 12.92
N THR A 216 -2.41 24.07 12.91
CA THR A 216 -2.12 25.32 12.20
C THR A 216 -1.19 25.06 11.01
N ALA A 217 -1.07 26.02 10.11
CA ALA A 217 -0.17 25.94 8.98
C ALA A 217 1.30 25.78 9.43
N GLU A 218 1.69 26.50 10.50
CA GLU A 218 3.04 26.45 11.06
C GLU A 218 3.36 25.06 11.63
N LYS A 219 2.42 24.45 12.37
CA LYS A 219 2.56 23.09 12.92
C LYS A 219 2.64 22.05 11.82
N ALA A 220 1.75 22.15 10.82
CA ALA A 220 1.77 21.26 9.67
C ALA A 220 3.10 21.35 8.90
N GLN A 221 3.64 22.56 8.73
CA GLN A 221 4.91 22.80 8.09
C GLN A 221 6.10 22.26 8.93
N ALA A 222 6.07 22.47 10.24
CA ALA A 222 7.12 21.98 11.15
C ALA A 222 7.25 20.45 11.08
N PHE A 223 6.15 19.71 11.17
CA PHE A 223 6.17 18.26 11.02
C PHE A 223 6.58 17.82 9.60
N ALA A 224 6.16 18.55 8.57
CA ALA A 224 6.53 18.23 7.19
C ALA A 224 8.05 18.39 6.95
N GLU A 225 8.69 19.37 7.59
CA GLU A 225 10.13 19.54 7.55
C GLU A 225 10.86 18.45 8.32
N TYR A 226 10.37 18.12 9.51
CA TYR A 226 10.86 16.98 10.29
C TYR A 226 10.81 15.68 9.50
N ALA A 227 9.65 15.36 8.88
CA ALA A 227 9.52 14.17 8.04
C ALA A 227 10.48 14.17 6.84
N ALA A 228 10.67 15.32 6.20
CA ALA A 228 11.61 15.45 5.09
C ALA A 228 13.09 15.25 5.52
N GLY A 229 13.43 15.60 6.75
CA GLY A 229 14.76 15.37 7.33
C GLY A 229 15.04 13.89 7.60
N LEU A 230 14.01 13.11 7.94
CA LEU A 230 14.14 11.68 8.25
C LEU A 230 14.07 10.76 7.02
N LEU A 231 13.52 11.24 5.91
CA LEU A 231 13.21 10.40 4.75
C LEU A 231 14.15 10.73 3.57
N PRO A 232 15.23 9.95 3.35
CA PRO A 232 16.11 10.16 2.22
C PRO A 232 15.36 9.97 0.89
N THR A 233 15.70 10.80 -0.08
CA THR A 233 15.16 10.75 -1.44
C THR A 233 16.28 10.54 -2.45
N GLU A 234 15.94 9.95 -3.62
CA GLU A 234 16.88 9.70 -4.69
C GLU A 234 16.39 10.29 -6.02
N THR A 235 17.31 10.44 -6.97
CA THR A 235 17.02 10.90 -8.32
C THR A 235 16.74 9.72 -9.24
N ASN A 236 15.72 9.85 -10.09
CA ASN A 236 15.48 8.96 -11.22
C ASN A 236 14.85 9.75 -12.39
N PRO A 237 14.54 9.12 -13.55
CA PRO A 237 13.97 9.84 -14.70
C PRO A 237 12.67 10.61 -14.43
N ARG A 238 11.94 10.31 -13.33
CA ARG A 238 10.68 10.99 -12.95
C ARG A 238 10.87 12.24 -12.10
N GLY A 239 12.03 12.43 -11.48
CA GLY A 239 12.28 13.60 -10.65
C GLY A 239 13.58 13.51 -9.86
N SER A 240 14.13 14.67 -9.54
CA SER A 240 15.35 14.78 -8.73
C SER A 240 15.08 14.52 -7.24
N ALA A 241 16.12 14.15 -6.50
CA ALA A 241 16.06 14.03 -5.05
C ALA A 241 15.59 15.34 -4.39
N ALA A 242 16.15 16.48 -4.82
CA ALA A 242 15.78 17.80 -4.30
C ALA A 242 14.28 18.09 -4.49
N TYR A 243 13.72 17.78 -5.68
CA TYR A 243 12.30 17.95 -5.97
C TYR A 243 11.44 17.05 -5.07
N ARG A 244 11.82 15.79 -4.87
CA ARG A 244 11.10 14.88 -3.97
C ARG A 244 11.15 15.32 -2.52
N THR A 245 12.30 15.80 -2.03
CA THR A 245 12.40 16.38 -0.68
C THR A 245 11.47 17.59 -0.53
N HIS A 246 11.41 18.46 -1.54
CA HIS A 246 10.44 19.55 -1.56
C HIS A 246 9.00 19.03 -1.55
N LEU A 247 8.68 18.01 -2.36
CA LEU A 247 7.35 17.41 -2.39
C LEU A 247 6.96 16.74 -1.06
N ILE A 248 7.90 16.13 -0.32
CA ILE A 248 7.61 15.61 1.03
C ILE A 248 7.06 16.75 1.90
N LYS A 249 7.74 17.88 1.95
CA LYS A 249 7.31 19.04 2.73
C LYS A 249 5.91 19.51 2.31
N VAL A 250 5.71 19.71 1.02
CA VAL A 250 4.45 20.25 0.49
C VAL A 250 3.28 19.29 0.69
N LEU A 251 3.44 17.99 0.35
CA LEU A 251 2.33 17.05 0.42
C LEU A 251 1.98 16.70 1.87
N THR A 252 2.98 16.54 2.74
CA THR A 252 2.74 16.29 4.17
C THR A 252 2.01 17.46 4.80
N ALA A 253 2.47 18.70 4.60
CA ALA A 253 1.79 19.88 5.13
C ALA A 253 0.33 19.98 4.61
N ARG A 254 0.08 19.72 3.33
CA ARG A 254 -1.27 19.71 2.74
C ARG A 254 -2.17 18.62 3.32
N CYS A 255 -1.64 17.42 3.55
CA CYS A 255 -2.39 16.35 4.21
C CYS A 255 -2.78 16.76 5.62
N LEU A 256 -1.84 17.30 6.41
CA LEU A 256 -2.11 17.70 7.79
C LEU A 256 -3.08 18.89 7.89
N THR A 257 -2.98 19.88 7.01
CA THR A 257 -3.95 20.97 6.94
C THR A 257 -5.37 20.47 6.66
N GLU A 258 -5.51 19.49 5.75
CA GLU A 258 -6.80 18.84 5.47
C GLU A 258 -7.32 18.10 6.69
N LEU A 259 -6.46 17.35 7.39
CA LEU A 259 -6.83 16.62 8.62
C LEU A 259 -7.25 17.57 9.74
N GLY A 260 -6.58 18.70 9.90
CA GLY A 260 -6.95 19.72 10.90
C GLY A 260 -8.32 20.33 10.68
N GLY A 261 -8.86 20.32 9.47
CA GLY A 261 -10.22 20.75 9.16
C GLY A 261 -11.29 19.68 9.41
N LYS A 262 -10.88 18.44 9.72
CA LYS A 262 -11.77 17.30 10.00
C LYS A 262 -11.88 16.97 11.50
N ALA A 263 -10.93 17.45 12.31
CA ALA A 263 -10.79 17.19 13.75
C ALA A 263 -11.64 18.08 14.64
#